data_e421eee3de85ce8b1c8673ff0db5ba1a
#
_entry.id   e421eee3de85ce8b1c8673ff0db5ba1a
#
_cell.length_a   1.000
_cell.length_b   1.000
_cell.length_c   1.000
_cell.angle_alpha   90.00
_cell.angle_beta   90.00
_cell.angle_gamma   90.00
#
_symmetry.space_group_name_H-M   'P 1'
#
loop_
_entity.id
_entity.type
_entity.pdbx_description
1 polymer ?
#
loop_
_entity_poly.entity_id
_entity_poly.type
_entity_poly.pdbx_seq_one_letter_code
_entity_poly.pdbx_strand_id
1 'polypeptide(L)'
;NNVPGVRERAERGELLFGTVDTWLIWNLTKGAVHVTDYTNASRTMLFDIHNLCWDQEILKRFNIPESLLPKVCCSSEIYGRTDAAGDQQAALFGQCCFEQGEVKNTYGTGCFLLMNTGHEAITSQSGLLTTIAASTSKNVEYALEGSVFVAGAGIQWLRDSMRMLKTSAQSQEYAEHVPDTAGVYIVPAFAGMGAPYWDQYARGTI
;
A
#
# COMPACT_ATOMS: atom_id res chain seq x y z
N ASN A 1 -3.10 22.23 -10.31
CA ASN A 1 -3.77 23.50 -10.00
C ASN A 1 -2.78 24.62 -9.60
N ASN A 2 -1.61 24.28 -9.07
CA ASN A 2 -0.67 25.26 -8.50
C ASN A 2 0.53 25.60 -9.42
N VAL A 3 0.64 24.94 -10.56
CA VAL A 3 1.72 25.20 -11.53
C VAL A 3 1.10 25.81 -12.77
N PRO A 4 1.53 27.01 -13.18
CA PRO A 4 0.97 27.70 -14.36
C PRO A 4 1.07 26.85 -15.63
N GLY A 5 0.02 26.80 -16.42
CA GLY A 5 -0.04 26.08 -17.70
C GLY A 5 -0.19 24.55 -17.63
N VAL A 6 -0.04 23.95 -16.45
CA VAL A 6 -0.16 22.48 -16.30
C VAL A 6 -1.59 22.04 -16.45
N ARG A 7 -2.54 22.83 -15.96
CA ARG A 7 -3.97 22.51 -16.04
C ARG A 7 -4.45 22.43 -17.50
N GLU A 8 -4.14 23.42 -18.28
CA GLU A 8 -4.53 23.50 -19.68
C GLU A 8 -3.89 22.36 -20.51
N ARG A 9 -2.66 22.00 -20.18
CA ARG A 9 -1.99 20.85 -20.81
C ARG A 9 -2.67 19.53 -20.43
N ALA A 10 -3.08 19.38 -19.17
CA ALA A 10 -3.79 18.20 -18.70
C ALA A 10 -5.15 18.05 -19.40
N GLU A 11 -5.90 19.13 -19.54
CA GLU A 11 -7.20 19.16 -20.25
C GLU A 11 -7.07 18.83 -21.74
N ARG A 12 -5.93 19.18 -22.35
CA ARG A 12 -5.62 18.81 -23.73
C ARG A 12 -5.08 17.38 -23.89
N GLY A 13 -4.96 16.62 -22.81
CA GLY A 13 -4.42 15.26 -22.82
C GLY A 13 -2.90 15.15 -23.06
N GLU A 14 -2.16 16.26 -22.86
CA GLU A 14 -0.70 16.31 -23.03
C GLU A 14 0.06 15.76 -21.82
N LEU A 15 -0.63 15.55 -20.72
CA LEU A 15 -0.06 15.03 -19.47
C LEU A 15 -0.79 13.75 -19.06
N LEU A 16 -0.04 12.84 -18.49
CA LEU A 16 -0.54 11.60 -17.94
C LEU A 16 -0.19 11.50 -16.45
N PHE A 17 -1.11 10.98 -15.68
CA PHE A 17 -0.90 10.60 -14.28
C PHE A 17 -0.78 9.09 -14.19
N GLY A 18 -0.05 8.61 -13.20
CA GLY A 18 -0.01 7.18 -12.90
C GLY A 18 0.67 6.90 -11.58
N THR A 19 0.38 5.76 -11.05
CA THR A 19 1.12 5.10 -9.97
C THR A 19 2.41 4.50 -10.52
N VAL A 20 3.25 3.93 -9.66
CA VAL A 20 4.57 3.40 -10.08
C VAL A 20 4.42 2.29 -11.14
N ASP A 21 3.40 1.44 -11.01
CA ASP A 21 3.08 0.41 -12.00
C ASP A 21 2.75 1.01 -13.37
N THR A 22 1.92 2.05 -13.42
CA THR A 22 1.60 2.78 -14.67
C THR A 22 2.86 3.33 -15.32
N TRP A 23 3.76 3.93 -14.53
CA TRP A 23 5.02 4.47 -15.04
C TRP A 23 5.93 3.36 -15.56
N LEU A 24 6.01 2.22 -14.88
CA LEU A 24 6.77 1.06 -15.33
C LEU A 24 6.20 0.50 -16.63
N ILE A 25 4.89 0.29 -16.72
CA ILE A 25 4.22 -0.21 -17.92
C ILE A 25 4.44 0.77 -19.08
N TRP A 26 4.29 2.07 -18.85
CA TRP A 26 4.54 3.10 -19.85
C TRP A 26 5.95 3.02 -20.42
N ASN A 27 6.96 2.91 -19.55
CA ASN A 27 8.36 2.81 -20.00
C ASN A 27 8.66 1.48 -20.69
N LEU A 28 8.17 0.36 -20.15
CA LEU A 28 8.36 -0.97 -20.72
C LEU A 28 7.66 -1.14 -22.08
N THR A 29 6.55 -0.42 -22.27
CA THR A 29 5.81 -0.40 -23.56
C THR A 29 6.22 0.75 -24.47
N LYS A 30 7.26 1.51 -24.11
CA LYS A 30 7.73 2.68 -24.88
C LYS A 30 6.64 3.73 -25.15
N GLY A 31 5.77 3.94 -24.19
CA GLY A 31 4.68 4.91 -24.26
C GLY A 31 3.42 4.39 -24.98
N ALA A 32 3.34 3.13 -25.30
CA ALA A 32 2.20 2.58 -26.04
C ALA A 32 0.99 2.28 -25.13
N VAL A 33 1.19 2.03 -23.84
CA VAL A 33 0.14 1.59 -22.91
C VAL A 33 0.12 2.46 -21.67
N HIS A 34 -1.04 3.10 -21.41
CA HIS A 34 -1.30 3.90 -20.22
C HIS A 34 -2.40 3.25 -19.39
N VAL A 35 -2.03 2.34 -18.51
CA VAL A 35 -2.94 1.55 -17.66
C VAL A 35 -2.42 1.43 -16.25
N THR A 36 -3.32 1.12 -15.35
CA THR A 36 -3.04 0.64 -13.98
C THR A 36 -3.96 -0.53 -13.68
N ASP A 37 -3.69 -1.26 -12.62
CA ASP A 37 -4.60 -2.31 -12.16
C ASP A 37 -5.50 -1.82 -11.02
N TYR A 38 -6.52 -2.63 -10.66
CA TYR A 38 -7.42 -2.33 -9.56
C TYR A 38 -6.69 -2.16 -8.23
N THR A 39 -5.62 -2.94 -7.99
CA THR A 39 -4.90 -2.89 -6.72
C THR A 39 -4.15 -1.57 -6.54
N ASN A 40 -3.49 -1.08 -7.58
CA ASN A 40 -2.79 0.20 -7.56
C ASN A 40 -3.78 1.38 -7.61
N ALA A 41 -4.83 1.30 -8.43
CA ALA A 41 -5.87 2.32 -8.50
C ALA A 41 -6.52 2.55 -7.12
N SER A 42 -6.80 1.48 -6.38
CA SER A 42 -7.40 1.54 -5.04
C SER A 42 -6.55 2.32 -4.02
N ARG A 43 -5.24 2.49 -4.26
CA ARG A 43 -4.32 3.24 -3.38
C ARG A 43 -4.27 4.74 -3.66
N THR A 44 -4.94 5.20 -4.72
CA THR A 44 -4.89 6.61 -5.14
C THR A 44 -5.85 7.52 -4.38
N MET A 45 -6.80 6.98 -3.62
CA MET A 45 -7.95 7.69 -3.03
C MET A 45 -8.90 8.34 -4.08
N LEU A 46 -8.68 8.07 -5.37
CA LEU A 46 -9.50 8.59 -6.48
C LEU A 46 -10.38 7.51 -7.10
N PHE A 47 -10.26 6.26 -6.62
CA PHE A 47 -10.87 5.09 -7.21
C PHE A 47 -12.00 4.55 -6.32
N ASP A 48 -13.17 4.36 -6.92
CA ASP A 48 -14.31 3.69 -6.27
C ASP A 48 -14.12 2.18 -6.37
N ILE A 49 -13.78 1.55 -5.24
CA ILE A 49 -13.53 0.10 -5.15
C ILE A 49 -14.79 -0.75 -5.28
N HIS A 50 -15.97 -0.17 -5.12
CA HIS A 50 -17.26 -0.88 -5.25
C HIS A 50 -17.75 -0.92 -6.69
N ASN A 51 -17.62 0.23 -7.40
CA ASN A 51 -18.02 0.36 -8.80
C ASN A 51 -16.86 0.11 -9.78
N LEU A 52 -15.64 -0.09 -9.27
CA LEU A 52 -14.41 -0.38 -10.05
C LEU A 52 -14.13 0.68 -11.13
N CYS A 53 -14.30 1.94 -10.78
CA CYS A 53 -14.06 3.07 -11.67
C CYS A 53 -13.46 4.27 -10.92
N TRP A 54 -12.95 5.24 -11.66
CA TRP A 54 -12.54 6.52 -11.08
C TRP A 54 -13.76 7.25 -10.52
N ASP A 55 -13.65 7.71 -9.27
CA ASP A 55 -14.76 8.39 -8.56
C ASP A 55 -14.98 9.80 -9.13
N GLN A 56 -16.07 9.97 -9.86
CA GLN A 56 -16.39 11.22 -10.56
C GLN A 56 -16.67 12.38 -9.60
N GLU A 57 -17.21 12.12 -8.41
CA GLU A 57 -17.45 13.16 -7.40
C GLU A 57 -16.12 13.66 -6.83
N ILE A 58 -15.22 12.75 -6.51
CA ILE A 58 -13.88 13.07 -6.03
C ILE A 58 -13.10 13.83 -7.09
N LEU A 59 -13.07 13.35 -8.33
CA LEU A 59 -12.39 14.04 -9.45
C LEU A 59 -12.92 15.46 -9.63
N LYS A 60 -14.23 15.64 -9.62
CA LYS A 60 -14.86 16.96 -9.72
C LYS A 60 -14.50 17.85 -8.54
N ARG A 61 -14.56 17.32 -7.31
CA ARG A 61 -14.26 18.08 -6.09
C ARG A 61 -12.82 18.59 -6.05
N PHE A 62 -11.87 17.77 -6.49
CA PHE A 62 -10.45 18.14 -6.57
C PHE A 62 -10.06 18.78 -7.90
N ASN A 63 -11.04 18.93 -8.80
CA ASN A 63 -10.83 19.50 -10.12
C ASN A 63 -9.73 18.78 -10.91
N ILE A 64 -9.78 17.43 -10.94
CA ILE A 64 -8.83 16.57 -11.65
C ILE A 64 -9.45 16.18 -13.00
N PRO A 65 -8.78 16.48 -14.14
CA PRO A 65 -9.26 16.03 -15.45
C PRO A 65 -9.13 14.51 -15.57
N GLU A 66 -10.19 13.85 -15.98
CA GLU A 66 -10.19 12.40 -16.21
C GLU A 66 -9.20 11.98 -17.31
N SER A 67 -8.93 12.87 -18.27
CA SER A 67 -7.94 12.68 -19.33
C SER A 67 -6.51 12.39 -18.83
N LEU A 68 -6.20 12.75 -17.57
CA LEU A 68 -4.92 12.44 -16.93
C LEU A 68 -4.81 10.95 -16.53
N LEU A 69 -5.93 10.30 -16.21
CA LEU A 69 -5.95 9.06 -15.47
C LEU A 69 -5.76 7.85 -16.40
N PRO A 70 -5.03 6.82 -15.93
CA PRO A 70 -4.85 5.60 -16.71
C PRO A 70 -6.16 4.80 -16.78
N LYS A 71 -6.30 4.00 -17.85
CA LYS A 71 -7.34 2.97 -17.88
C LYS A 71 -7.08 1.98 -16.75
N VAL A 72 -8.11 1.63 -15.98
CA VAL A 72 -8.00 0.64 -14.92
C VAL A 72 -8.39 -0.73 -15.48
N CYS A 73 -7.57 -1.72 -15.20
CA CYS A 73 -7.69 -3.07 -15.74
C CYS A 73 -7.57 -4.11 -14.63
N CYS A 74 -7.91 -5.36 -14.94
CA CYS A 74 -7.71 -6.47 -14.02
C CYS A 74 -6.21 -6.76 -13.86
N SER A 75 -5.75 -7.07 -12.65
CA SER A 75 -4.34 -7.38 -12.36
C SER A 75 -3.79 -8.56 -13.20
N SER A 76 -4.65 -9.48 -13.63
CA SER A 76 -4.29 -10.63 -14.48
C SER A 76 -4.44 -10.38 -15.98
N GLU A 77 -4.83 -9.18 -16.41
CA GLU A 77 -4.94 -8.83 -17.82
C GLU A 77 -3.55 -8.64 -18.42
N ILE A 78 -3.36 -9.07 -19.66
CA ILE A 78 -2.10 -8.87 -20.38
C ILE A 78 -2.08 -7.44 -20.93
N TYR A 79 -1.38 -6.54 -20.28
CA TYR A 79 -1.20 -5.15 -20.73
C TYR A 79 -0.12 -5.03 -21.82
N GLY A 80 0.81 -5.96 -21.82
CA GLY A 80 1.96 -6.06 -22.69
C GLY A 80 2.82 -7.24 -22.26
N ARG A 81 3.96 -7.44 -22.88
CA ARG A 81 4.92 -8.47 -22.47
C ARG A 81 6.01 -7.82 -21.63
N THR A 82 6.00 -8.08 -20.32
CA THR A 82 7.01 -7.63 -19.36
C THR A 82 7.02 -8.51 -18.12
N ASP A 83 8.12 -8.55 -17.39
CA ASP A 83 8.37 -9.47 -16.26
C ASP A 83 8.32 -8.76 -14.88
N ALA A 84 7.44 -7.80 -14.68
CA ALA A 84 7.36 -7.04 -13.42
C ALA A 84 6.10 -7.35 -12.60
N ALA A 85 6.25 -7.57 -11.29
CA ALA A 85 5.18 -7.87 -10.33
C ALA A 85 5.05 -6.77 -9.24
N GLY A 86 3.87 -6.67 -8.65
CA GLY A 86 3.49 -5.64 -7.67
C GLY A 86 3.75 -6.02 -6.20
N ASP A 87 3.36 -5.18 -5.28
CA ASP A 87 3.71 -5.01 -3.90
C ASP A 87 2.95 -5.94 -2.89
N GLN A 88 2.15 -5.38 -1.97
CA GLN A 88 1.54 -6.12 -0.87
C GLN A 88 0.45 -7.10 -1.33
N GLN A 89 -0.30 -6.77 -2.36
CA GLN A 89 -1.28 -7.65 -2.97
C GLN A 89 -0.62 -8.84 -3.69
N ALA A 90 0.50 -8.59 -4.36
CA ALA A 90 1.32 -9.65 -4.92
C ALA A 90 1.95 -10.53 -3.83
N ALA A 91 2.30 -9.96 -2.67
CA ALA A 91 2.76 -10.74 -1.53
C ALA A 91 1.66 -11.63 -0.94
N LEU A 92 0.40 -11.17 -0.88
CA LEU A 92 -0.74 -11.99 -0.49
C LEU A 92 -0.91 -13.19 -1.43
N PHE A 93 -0.88 -12.92 -2.74
CA PHE A 93 -0.93 -13.94 -3.78
C PHE A 93 0.28 -14.88 -3.71
N GLY A 94 1.50 -14.33 -3.58
CA GLY A 94 2.74 -15.10 -3.51
C GLY A 94 2.86 -16.00 -2.28
N GLN A 95 2.12 -15.68 -1.21
CA GLN A 95 1.95 -16.55 -0.02
C GLN A 95 0.80 -17.54 -0.15
N CYS A 96 0.21 -17.64 -1.35
CA CYS A 96 -0.90 -18.55 -1.67
C CYS A 96 -2.16 -18.34 -0.80
N CYS A 97 -2.42 -17.12 -0.35
CA CYS A 97 -3.63 -16.78 0.41
C CYS A 97 -4.81 -16.58 -0.55
N PHE A 98 -5.31 -17.66 -1.14
CA PHE A 98 -6.37 -17.65 -2.16
C PHE A 98 -7.78 -17.80 -1.58
N GLU A 99 -7.86 -18.37 -0.38
CA GLU A 99 -9.15 -18.65 0.23
C GLU A 99 -9.54 -17.53 1.21
N GLN A 100 -10.85 -17.32 1.36
CA GLN A 100 -11.37 -16.37 2.32
C GLN A 100 -10.92 -16.71 3.75
N GLY A 101 -10.38 -15.72 4.46
CA GLY A 101 -9.86 -15.87 5.81
C GLY A 101 -8.36 -16.19 5.89
N GLU A 102 -7.71 -16.48 4.76
CA GLU A 102 -6.26 -16.65 4.76
C GLU A 102 -5.54 -15.31 4.89
N VAL A 103 -4.45 -15.32 5.63
CA VAL A 103 -3.73 -14.12 6.07
C VAL A 103 -2.25 -14.24 5.77
N LYS A 104 -1.66 -13.19 5.22
CA LYS A 104 -0.21 -13.02 5.22
C LYS A 104 0.19 -11.84 6.11
N ASN A 105 1.37 -11.88 6.68
CA ASN A 105 1.98 -10.73 7.32
C ASN A 105 3.42 -10.56 6.84
N THR A 106 3.71 -9.38 6.29
CA THR A 106 5.06 -9.03 5.87
C THR A 106 5.74 -8.23 6.97
N TYR A 107 6.84 -8.76 7.51
CA TYR A 107 7.69 -8.07 8.46
C TYR A 107 8.89 -7.47 7.74
N GLY A 108 8.98 -6.14 7.71
CA GLY A 108 10.08 -5.38 7.15
C GLY A 108 10.33 -4.11 7.98
N THR A 109 10.52 -2.98 7.34
CA THR A 109 10.58 -1.65 7.99
C THR A 109 9.34 -1.41 8.83
N GLY A 110 8.17 -1.69 8.26
CA GLY A 110 6.88 -1.83 8.95
C GLY A 110 6.38 -3.27 8.91
N CYS A 111 5.15 -3.49 9.39
CA CYS A 111 4.42 -4.74 9.23
C CYS A 111 3.13 -4.48 8.47
N PHE A 112 2.86 -5.32 7.48
CA PHE A 112 1.67 -5.21 6.64
C PHE A 112 0.95 -6.55 6.59
N LEU A 113 -0.16 -6.61 7.31
CA LEU A 113 -1.03 -7.77 7.36
C LEU A 113 -2.14 -7.60 6.32
N LEU A 114 -2.35 -8.61 5.48
CA LEU A 114 -3.50 -8.68 4.59
C LEU A 114 -4.24 -9.99 4.82
N MET A 115 -5.57 -9.90 4.89
CA MET A 115 -6.47 -11.04 4.98
C MET A 115 -7.39 -11.05 3.75
N ASN A 116 -7.39 -12.14 3.02
CA ASN A 116 -8.33 -12.34 1.91
C ASN A 116 -9.77 -12.41 2.45
N THR A 117 -10.69 -11.59 1.91
CA THR A 117 -12.11 -11.55 2.29
C THR A 117 -13.02 -12.14 1.21
N GLY A 118 -12.43 -12.73 0.17
CA GLY A 118 -13.18 -13.26 -0.97
C GLY A 118 -13.79 -12.14 -1.81
N HIS A 119 -15.02 -12.34 -2.26
CA HIS A 119 -15.70 -11.41 -3.18
C HIS A 119 -16.48 -10.30 -2.47
N GLU A 120 -16.37 -10.18 -1.16
CA GLU A 120 -17.06 -9.17 -0.38
C GLU A 120 -16.10 -8.06 0.10
N ALA A 121 -16.40 -6.82 -0.23
CA ALA A 121 -15.72 -5.65 0.30
C ALA A 121 -16.20 -5.38 1.74
N ILE A 122 -15.56 -6.04 2.71
CA ILE A 122 -15.91 -5.95 4.12
C ILE A 122 -15.42 -4.62 4.70
N THR A 123 -16.31 -3.85 5.30
CA THR A 123 -15.94 -2.67 6.09
C THR A 123 -15.53 -3.09 7.50
N SER A 124 -14.28 -2.86 7.86
CA SER A 124 -13.77 -3.17 9.19
C SER A 124 -14.31 -2.21 10.24
N GLN A 125 -14.77 -2.74 11.37
CA GLN A 125 -15.12 -1.94 12.55
C GLN A 125 -13.91 -1.72 13.50
N SER A 126 -12.76 -2.31 13.17
CA SER A 126 -11.54 -2.26 13.98
C SER A 126 -10.42 -1.43 13.32
N GLY A 127 -10.78 -0.50 12.43
CA GLY A 127 -9.82 0.42 11.82
C GLY A 127 -8.88 -0.20 10.77
N LEU A 128 -9.22 -1.40 10.23
CA LEU A 128 -8.49 -1.95 9.09
C LEU A 128 -9.00 -1.34 7.79
N LEU A 129 -8.15 -1.28 6.78
CA LEU A 129 -8.52 -0.79 5.45
C LEU A 129 -9.08 -1.94 4.62
N THR A 130 -10.10 -1.64 3.80
CA THR A 130 -10.54 -2.54 2.74
C THR A 130 -9.81 -2.19 1.46
N THR A 131 -9.21 -3.18 0.82
CA THR A 131 -8.48 -3.02 -0.45
C THR A 131 -8.85 -4.15 -1.42
N ILE A 132 -8.43 -4.01 -2.67
CA ILE A 132 -8.58 -5.06 -3.68
C ILE A 132 -7.35 -5.98 -3.60
N ALA A 133 -7.58 -7.29 -3.56
CA ALA A 133 -6.54 -8.31 -3.64
C ALA A 133 -6.10 -8.57 -5.08
N ALA A 134 -4.87 -9.04 -5.28
CA ALA A 134 -4.45 -9.55 -6.58
C ALA A 134 -5.17 -10.88 -6.87
N SER A 135 -5.80 -10.99 -8.02
CA SER A 135 -6.55 -12.17 -8.44
C SER A 135 -6.17 -12.59 -9.84
N THR A 136 -6.14 -13.89 -10.08
CA THR A 136 -5.97 -14.48 -11.42
C THR A 136 -7.29 -14.63 -12.18
N SER A 137 -8.41 -14.45 -11.49
CA SER A 137 -9.74 -14.52 -12.08
C SER A 137 -10.20 -13.17 -12.60
N LYS A 138 -11.25 -13.17 -13.42
CA LYS A 138 -11.94 -11.92 -13.81
C LYS A 138 -12.81 -11.36 -12.67
N ASN A 139 -13.04 -12.16 -11.64
CA ASN A 139 -13.78 -11.73 -10.45
C ASN A 139 -12.83 -11.00 -9.51
N VAL A 140 -13.26 -9.88 -9.02
CA VAL A 140 -12.50 -9.10 -8.05
C VAL A 140 -12.58 -9.78 -6.70
N GLU A 141 -11.45 -9.88 -6.03
CA GLU A 141 -11.33 -10.30 -4.64
C GLU A 141 -10.86 -9.12 -3.79
N TYR A 142 -11.27 -9.13 -2.53
CA TYR A 142 -10.96 -8.07 -1.60
C TYR A 142 -10.08 -8.58 -0.46
N ALA A 143 -9.42 -7.66 0.22
CA ALA A 143 -8.66 -7.95 1.42
C ALA A 143 -8.85 -6.86 2.48
N LEU A 144 -8.76 -7.24 3.75
CA LEU A 144 -8.56 -6.32 4.86
C LEU A 144 -7.06 -6.13 5.08
N GLU A 145 -6.64 -4.88 5.24
CA GLU A 145 -5.24 -4.52 5.46
C GLU A 145 -5.05 -3.84 6.82
N GLY A 146 -4.11 -4.36 7.60
CA GLY A 146 -3.58 -3.72 8.80
C GLY A 146 -2.15 -3.26 8.56
N SER A 147 -1.89 -1.97 8.74
CA SER A 147 -0.58 -1.36 8.47
C SER A 147 0.03 -0.87 9.78
N VAL A 148 1.20 -1.40 10.16
CA VAL A 148 2.04 -0.93 11.26
C VAL A 148 3.29 -0.29 10.65
N PHE A 149 3.46 1.02 10.82
CA PHE A 149 4.48 1.78 10.10
C PHE A 149 5.91 1.51 10.58
N VAL A 150 6.08 1.18 11.84
CA VAL A 150 7.39 0.95 12.46
C VAL A 150 7.45 -0.43 13.10
N ALA A 151 8.22 -1.32 12.51
CA ALA A 151 8.54 -2.65 13.02
C ALA A 151 10.07 -2.84 13.04
N GLY A 152 10.66 -3.41 12.00
CA GLY A 152 12.12 -3.54 11.89
C GLY A 152 12.84 -2.20 11.93
N ALA A 153 12.19 -1.10 11.54
CA ALA A 153 12.72 0.25 11.68
C ALA A 153 13.02 0.62 13.16
N GLY A 154 12.25 0.10 14.11
CA GLY A 154 12.55 0.29 15.55
C GLY A 154 13.88 -0.34 15.95
N ILE A 155 14.16 -1.55 15.47
CA ILE A 155 15.44 -2.24 15.71
C ILE A 155 16.59 -1.51 14.99
N GLN A 156 16.36 -1.04 13.76
CA GLN A 156 17.35 -0.22 13.04
C GLN A 156 17.65 1.07 13.81
N TRP A 157 16.64 1.72 14.35
CA TRP A 157 16.82 2.93 15.18
C TRP A 157 17.66 2.65 16.41
N LEU A 158 17.43 1.54 17.15
CA LEU A 158 18.25 1.13 18.28
C LEU A 158 19.70 0.87 17.87
N ARG A 159 19.93 0.31 16.69
CA ARG A 159 21.27 0.03 16.17
C ARG A 159 21.95 1.29 15.66
N ASP A 160 21.31 2.04 14.75
CA ASP A 160 21.99 3.06 13.93
C ASP A 160 21.98 4.43 14.60
N SER A 161 20.87 4.81 15.25
CA SER A 161 20.70 6.12 15.91
C SER A 161 21.11 6.08 17.38
N MET A 162 20.57 5.13 18.13
CA MET A 162 20.88 5.00 19.57
C MET A 162 22.21 4.29 19.82
N ARG A 163 22.73 3.55 18.84
CA ARG A 163 23.99 2.79 18.92
C ARG A 163 24.03 1.79 20.10
N MET A 164 22.87 1.30 20.50
CA MET A 164 22.75 0.30 21.57
C MET A 164 23.05 -1.12 21.09
N LEU A 165 22.96 -1.37 19.78
CA LEU A 165 23.21 -2.65 19.15
C LEU A 165 24.32 -2.50 18.07
N LYS A 166 25.14 -3.50 17.89
CA LYS A 166 26.09 -3.58 16.76
C LYS A 166 25.44 -4.25 15.55
N THR A 167 24.57 -5.22 15.77
CA THR A 167 23.80 -5.94 14.75
C THR A 167 22.35 -6.08 15.20
N SER A 168 21.42 -6.23 14.25
CA SER A 168 20.01 -6.44 14.59
C SER A 168 19.77 -7.77 15.35
N ALA A 169 20.59 -8.79 15.12
CA ALA A 169 20.50 -10.07 15.82
C ALA A 169 20.74 -9.95 17.33
N GLN A 170 21.57 -9.00 17.75
CA GLN A 170 21.83 -8.77 19.18
C GLN A 170 20.59 -8.35 19.96
N SER A 171 19.53 -7.82 19.30
CA SER A 171 18.29 -7.49 19.98
C SER A 171 17.62 -8.73 20.58
N GLN A 172 17.67 -9.85 19.89
CA GLN A 172 17.15 -11.12 20.40
C GLN A 172 18.02 -11.62 21.55
N GLU A 173 19.32 -11.65 21.37
CA GLU A 173 20.27 -12.09 22.40
C GLU A 173 20.07 -11.33 23.71
N TYR A 174 19.97 -9.99 23.66
CA TYR A 174 19.76 -9.17 24.84
C TYR A 174 18.38 -9.39 25.47
N ALA A 175 17.33 -9.55 24.66
CA ALA A 175 15.98 -9.80 25.15
C ALA A 175 15.88 -11.15 25.87
N GLU A 176 16.60 -12.16 25.42
CA GLU A 176 16.61 -13.50 26.05
C GLU A 176 17.36 -13.54 27.39
N HIS A 177 18.22 -12.54 27.66
CA HIS A 177 19.02 -12.46 28.88
C HIS A 177 18.37 -11.65 30.01
N VAL A 178 17.23 -11.02 29.77
CA VAL A 178 16.51 -10.26 30.78
C VAL A 178 15.16 -10.88 31.11
N PRO A 179 14.74 -10.92 32.39
CA PRO A 179 13.48 -11.56 32.77
C PRO A 179 12.24 -10.72 32.38
N ASP A 180 12.39 -9.42 32.29
CA ASP A 180 11.31 -8.48 31.98
C ASP A 180 11.87 -7.14 31.45
N THR A 181 11.00 -6.17 31.22
CA THR A 181 11.34 -4.84 30.70
C THR A 181 11.81 -3.87 31.79
N ALA A 182 11.85 -4.27 33.06
CA ALA A 182 12.08 -3.40 34.22
C ALA A 182 11.20 -2.12 34.21
N GLY A 183 9.99 -2.21 33.66
CA GLY A 183 9.06 -1.10 33.54
C GLY A 183 9.36 -0.11 32.39
N VAL A 184 10.33 -0.39 31.52
CA VAL A 184 10.63 0.42 30.35
C VAL A 184 9.80 -0.05 29.15
N TYR A 185 9.09 0.87 28.53
CA TYR A 185 8.29 0.61 27.32
C TYR A 185 8.63 1.64 26.24
N ILE A 186 8.73 1.19 25.00
CA ILE A 186 8.99 2.05 23.84
C ILE A 186 7.80 1.95 22.89
N VAL A 187 7.18 3.09 22.59
CA VAL A 187 6.18 3.22 21.53
C VAL A 187 6.87 3.82 20.31
N PRO A 188 7.19 3.05 19.26
CA PRO A 188 7.99 3.53 18.15
C PRO A 188 7.14 4.25 17.09
N ALA A 189 6.32 5.22 17.49
CA ALA A 189 5.47 6.01 16.60
C ALA A 189 6.27 7.12 15.89
N PHE A 190 7.39 6.79 15.24
CA PHE A 190 8.28 7.78 14.62
C PHE A 190 7.63 8.53 13.46
N ALA A 191 6.72 7.89 12.74
CA ALA A 191 5.98 8.45 11.62
C ALA A 191 4.45 8.43 11.84
N GLY A 192 4.02 8.53 13.10
CA GLY A 192 2.63 8.33 13.49
C GLY A 192 2.30 6.86 13.75
N MET A 193 1.03 6.59 13.99
CA MET A 193 0.49 5.24 14.21
C MET A 193 -0.44 4.86 13.05
N GLY A 194 -0.25 3.65 12.54
CA GLY A 194 -1.15 3.05 11.55
C GLY A 194 -2.37 2.41 12.19
N ALA A 195 -2.86 1.32 11.60
CA ALA A 195 -4.00 0.57 12.11
C ALA A 195 -3.77 0.14 13.58
N PRO A 196 -4.80 0.15 14.43
CA PRO A 196 -6.17 0.63 14.19
C PRO A 196 -6.37 2.12 14.48
N TYR A 197 -5.34 2.83 14.92
CA TYR A 197 -5.44 4.18 15.50
C TYR A 197 -5.46 5.28 14.45
N TRP A 198 -4.73 5.13 13.35
CA TRP A 198 -4.60 6.10 12.26
C TRP A 198 -4.25 7.52 12.73
N ASP A 199 -3.38 7.61 13.75
CA ASP A 199 -2.93 8.86 14.35
C ASP A 199 -1.60 9.29 13.73
N GLN A 200 -1.65 10.21 12.79
CA GLN A 200 -0.47 10.81 12.14
C GLN A 200 0.31 11.75 13.07
N TYR A 201 -0.28 12.18 14.17
CA TYR A 201 0.35 13.09 15.13
C TYR A 201 1.00 12.37 16.32
N ALA A 202 0.75 11.07 16.48
CA ALA A 202 1.47 10.27 17.47
C ALA A 202 2.98 10.36 17.25
N ARG A 203 3.72 10.36 18.34
CA ARG A 203 5.19 10.42 18.33
C ARG A 203 5.77 9.33 19.21
N GLY A 204 7.01 8.94 18.89
CA GLY A 204 7.75 7.96 19.68
C GLY A 204 7.89 8.41 21.14
N THR A 205 7.68 7.48 22.05
CA THR A 205 7.73 7.71 23.50
C THR A 205 8.49 6.57 24.17
N ILE A 206 9.28 6.91 25.20
CA ILE A 206 9.96 5.97 26.07
C ILE A 206 9.51 6.20 27.49
#